data_6bf98ac6b97ca27e814a90c3cf8a5990
#
_entry.id   6bf98ac6b97ca27e814a90c3cf8a5990
#
_cell.length_a   1.000
_cell.length_b   1.000
_cell.length_c   1.000
_cell.angle_alpha   90.00
_cell.angle_beta   90.00
_cell.angle_gamma   90.00
#
_symmetry.space_group_name_H-M   'P 1'
#
loop_
_entity.id
_entity.type
_entity.pdbx_description
1 polymer ?
#
loop_
_entity_poly.entity_id
_entity_poly.type
_entity_poly.pdbx_seq_one_letter_code
_entity_poly.pdbx_strand_id
1 'polypeptide(L)'
;MENGTIYKSSKTGLYVGQYVVNGKRHSIYQKKNEKNTDFKKRFTDILSSINQNTYIEKNSISLYDILNNYIENKNKTGITSDRTHLRDKENLKLLEKCCKDLIYKPIQKVTTIEIKKALPNFIELETVTKKNEKVVKIYSQNIIDKLYMLLNKGFKIATSERIIPYNLMDNETIKKPKSKKQTEKVEALTIEEEQKLIGILKNSSFKYKNIILLTLFTGLRIGETLAITINNIDLKENTLVIEKTLTRNKEDKTILGNKTKTKSGKRTIYLSNNAKLILKNALKNKITNMYGLIFYDYEKNTFITPNEMNSFLQRLNQKHNICNHIHTHMLRHTYATRCIEAGMSAKVLQQNLGHKKIQTTLDTYTSVFNKFQEDENKKYDLYMKKIGL
;
A
#
# COMPACT_ATOMS: atom_id res chain seq x y z
N MET A 1 -48.45 -14.89 7.75
CA MET A 1 -49.16 -13.74 7.17
C MET A 1 -48.68 -13.54 5.75
N GLU A 2 -49.59 -13.59 4.79
CA GLU A 2 -49.22 -13.35 3.38
C GLU A 2 -48.78 -11.87 3.26
N ASN A 3 -47.50 -11.65 3.02
CA ASN A 3 -46.94 -10.29 2.91
C ASN A 3 -47.27 -9.61 1.57
N GLY A 4 -48.31 -10.04 0.87
CA GLY A 4 -48.69 -9.45 -0.41
C GLY A 4 -50.11 -9.78 -0.90
N THR A 5 -50.62 -8.92 -1.77
CA THR A 5 -51.97 -9.03 -2.40
C THR A 5 -51.85 -8.92 -3.91
N ILE A 6 -52.71 -9.63 -4.63
CA ILE A 6 -52.91 -9.51 -6.10
C ILE A 6 -54.29 -8.97 -6.38
N TYR A 7 -54.40 -7.95 -7.21
CA TYR A 7 -55.67 -7.44 -7.73
C TYR A 7 -55.59 -7.09 -9.21
N LYS A 8 -56.74 -6.97 -9.87
CA LYS A 8 -56.82 -6.58 -11.28
C LYS A 8 -57.05 -5.06 -11.34
N SER A 9 -56.20 -4.34 -12.07
CA SER A 9 -56.33 -2.87 -12.23
C SER A 9 -57.57 -2.55 -13.06
N SER A 10 -58.44 -1.71 -12.53
CA SER A 10 -59.63 -1.20 -13.24
C SER A 10 -59.29 -0.39 -14.49
N LYS A 11 -58.14 0.28 -14.50
CA LYS A 11 -57.69 1.14 -15.61
C LYS A 11 -57.10 0.36 -16.78
N THR A 12 -56.35 -0.73 -16.51
CA THR A 12 -55.56 -1.44 -17.54
C THR A 12 -56.05 -2.86 -17.78
N GLY A 13 -56.93 -3.40 -16.92
CA GLY A 13 -57.32 -4.80 -16.97
C GLY A 13 -56.21 -5.82 -16.64
N LEU A 14 -55.01 -5.37 -16.32
CA LEU A 14 -53.85 -6.17 -15.98
C LEU A 14 -53.74 -6.41 -14.46
N TYR A 15 -53.08 -7.49 -14.06
CA TYR A 15 -52.84 -7.76 -12.65
C TYR A 15 -51.76 -6.91 -12.08
N VAL A 16 -51.96 -6.50 -10.80
CA VAL A 16 -50.99 -5.82 -9.98
C VAL A 16 -50.75 -6.62 -8.69
N GLY A 17 -49.52 -6.93 -8.38
CA GLY A 17 -49.13 -7.56 -7.14
C GLY A 17 -48.49 -6.50 -6.21
N GLN A 18 -48.95 -6.39 -4.98
CA GLN A 18 -48.39 -5.53 -3.95
C GLN A 18 -47.83 -6.36 -2.82
N TYR A 19 -46.66 -5.96 -2.32
CA TYR A 19 -45.99 -6.58 -1.20
C TYR A 19 -45.23 -5.55 -0.37
N VAL A 20 -44.84 -5.93 0.85
CA VAL A 20 -44.13 -5.06 1.78
C VAL A 20 -42.77 -5.68 2.10
N VAL A 21 -41.70 -4.89 1.95
CA VAL A 21 -40.34 -5.25 2.35
C VAL A 21 -39.74 -4.11 3.17
N ASN A 22 -39.15 -4.42 4.32
CA ASN A 22 -38.55 -3.43 5.22
C ASN A 22 -39.47 -2.24 5.54
N GLY A 23 -40.78 -2.48 5.70
CA GLY A 23 -41.79 -1.45 5.96
C GLY A 23 -42.19 -0.64 4.73
N LYS A 24 -41.60 -0.84 3.56
CA LYS A 24 -41.95 -0.16 2.32
C LYS A 24 -42.83 -1.01 1.44
N ARG A 25 -43.88 -0.36 0.86
CA ARG A 25 -44.79 -1.00 -0.08
C ARG A 25 -44.22 -0.96 -1.50
N HIS A 26 -44.16 -2.12 -2.15
CA HIS A 26 -43.73 -2.29 -3.52
C HIS A 26 -44.87 -2.85 -4.38
N SER A 27 -44.83 -2.55 -5.68
CA SER A 27 -45.83 -3.05 -6.64
C SER A 27 -45.13 -3.60 -7.85
N ILE A 28 -45.60 -4.74 -8.35
CA ILE A 28 -45.23 -5.28 -9.66
C ILE A 28 -46.46 -5.35 -10.57
N TYR A 29 -46.19 -5.13 -11.83
CA TYR A 29 -47.23 -5.06 -12.84
C TYR A 29 -47.11 -6.23 -13.84
N GLN A 30 -48.24 -6.78 -14.24
CA GLN A 30 -48.29 -7.74 -15.32
C GLN A 30 -47.85 -7.07 -16.63
N LYS A 31 -46.99 -7.75 -17.41
CA LYS A 31 -46.59 -7.27 -18.73
C LYS A 31 -47.70 -7.51 -19.75
N LYS A 32 -47.79 -6.67 -20.81
CA LYS A 32 -48.85 -6.76 -21.84
C LYS A 32 -49.03 -8.15 -22.45
N ASN A 33 -47.94 -8.93 -22.62
CA ASN A 33 -47.97 -10.27 -23.25
C ASN A 33 -47.69 -11.40 -22.22
N GLU A 34 -47.80 -11.14 -20.92
CA GLU A 34 -47.55 -12.11 -19.86
C GLU A 34 -48.86 -12.84 -19.53
N LYS A 35 -48.85 -14.18 -19.52
CA LYS A 35 -49.99 -14.96 -19.07
C LYS A 35 -50.25 -14.73 -17.59
N ASN A 36 -51.53 -14.80 -17.19
CA ASN A 36 -51.94 -14.61 -15.80
C ASN A 36 -51.27 -15.61 -14.85
N THR A 37 -51.06 -16.85 -15.31
CA THR A 37 -50.33 -17.90 -14.58
C THR A 37 -48.90 -17.53 -14.32
N ASP A 38 -48.20 -16.96 -15.31
CA ASP A 38 -46.79 -16.60 -15.22
C ASP A 38 -46.59 -15.38 -14.30
N PHE A 39 -47.49 -14.40 -14.35
CA PHE A 39 -47.49 -13.28 -13.43
C PHE A 39 -47.71 -13.74 -11.98
N LYS A 40 -48.72 -14.63 -11.75
CA LYS A 40 -48.98 -15.16 -10.41
C LYS A 40 -47.75 -15.92 -9.87
N LYS A 41 -47.15 -16.78 -10.70
CA LYS A 41 -45.92 -17.51 -10.33
C LYS A 41 -44.78 -16.53 -9.96
N ARG A 42 -44.51 -15.55 -10.81
CA ARG A 42 -43.49 -14.53 -10.55
C ARG A 42 -43.75 -13.76 -9.25
N PHE A 43 -45.01 -13.47 -8.92
CA PHE A 43 -45.37 -12.82 -7.66
C PHE A 43 -45.17 -13.76 -6.46
N THR A 44 -45.56 -15.03 -6.56
CA THR A 44 -45.35 -16.04 -5.52
C THR A 44 -43.84 -16.25 -5.27
N ASP A 45 -43.03 -16.27 -6.32
CA ASP A 45 -41.56 -16.40 -6.21
C ASP A 45 -40.97 -15.21 -5.42
N ILE A 46 -41.47 -13.97 -5.63
CA ILE A 46 -41.07 -12.81 -4.87
C ILE A 46 -41.45 -12.95 -3.38
N LEU A 47 -42.69 -13.36 -3.08
CA LEU A 47 -43.14 -13.56 -1.70
C LEU A 47 -42.36 -14.68 -1.00
N SER A 48 -42.08 -15.76 -1.71
CA SER A 48 -41.21 -16.83 -1.21
C SER A 48 -39.80 -16.31 -0.86
N SER A 49 -39.22 -15.52 -1.76
CA SER A 49 -37.89 -14.95 -1.53
C SER A 49 -37.87 -13.98 -0.34
N ILE A 50 -38.93 -13.23 -0.11
CA ILE A 50 -39.08 -12.35 1.06
C ILE A 50 -39.16 -13.19 2.34
N ASN A 51 -39.99 -14.23 2.35
CA ASN A 51 -40.18 -15.12 3.50
C ASN A 51 -38.89 -15.89 3.85
N GLN A 52 -38.09 -16.24 2.83
CA GLN A 52 -36.78 -16.90 2.99
C GLN A 52 -35.63 -15.92 3.29
N ASN A 53 -35.92 -14.61 3.41
CA ASN A 53 -34.88 -13.58 3.54
C ASN A 53 -33.84 -13.54 2.39
N THR A 54 -34.20 -14.01 1.21
CA THR A 54 -33.36 -14.03 0.01
C THR A 54 -33.74 -12.94 -1.01
N TYR A 55 -34.80 -12.15 -0.72
CA TYR A 55 -35.23 -11.09 -1.60
C TYR A 55 -34.17 -9.97 -1.70
N ILE A 56 -33.86 -9.61 -2.94
CA ILE A 56 -32.93 -8.51 -3.24
C ILE A 56 -33.72 -7.41 -3.95
N GLU A 57 -33.76 -6.24 -3.33
CA GLU A 57 -34.40 -5.07 -3.90
C GLU A 57 -33.63 -4.58 -5.13
N LYS A 58 -34.37 -4.16 -6.18
CA LYS A 58 -33.74 -3.56 -7.36
C LYS A 58 -32.98 -2.30 -6.95
N ASN A 59 -31.70 -2.27 -7.29
CA ASN A 59 -30.79 -1.17 -6.98
C ASN A 59 -30.04 -0.77 -8.25
N SER A 60 -29.82 0.52 -8.42
CA SER A 60 -29.04 1.07 -9.54
C SER A 60 -27.66 1.52 -9.13
N ILE A 61 -27.25 1.25 -7.87
CA ILE A 61 -25.92 1.62 -7.37
C ILE A 61 -24.82 0.97 -8.21
N SER A 62 -23.82 1.76 -8.57
CA SER A 62 -22.67 1.28 -9.32
C SER A 62 -21.60 0.73 -8.40
N LEU A 63 -20.69 -0.07 -8.98
CA LEU A 63 -19.50 -0.53 -8.25
C LEU A 63 -18.61 0.65 -7.82
N TYR A 64 -18.54 1.72 -8.64
CA TYR A 64 -17.82 2.94 -8.29
C TYR A 64 -18.38 3.57 -7.01
N ASP A 65 -19.69 3.74 -6.92
CA ASP A 65 -20.33 4.35 -5.75
C ASP A 65 -20.08 3.56 -4.47
N ILE A 66 -20.17 2.22 -4.54
CA ILE A 66 -19.88 1.33 -3.42
C ILE A 66 -18.45 1.50 -2.94
N LEU A 67 -17.48 1.48 -3.86
CA LEU A 67 -16.06 1.60 -3.53
C LEU A 67 -15.71 2.99 -3.02
N ASN A 68 -16.23 4.04 -3.66
CA ASN A 68 -16.01 5.41 -3.23
C ASN A 68 -16.56 5.65 -1.82
N ASN A 69 -17.80 5.23 -1.55
CA ASN A 69 -18.41 5.30 -0.22
C ASN A 69 -17.59 4.53 0.83
N TYR A 70 -17.10 3.34 0.49
CA TYR A 70 -16.23 2.57 1.38
C TYR A 70 -14.93 3.30 1.72
N ILE A 71 -14.25 3.91 0.73
CA ILE A 71 -13.01 4.66 0.91
C ILE A 71 -13.26 5.91 1.78
N GLU A 72 -14.33 6.65 1.50
CA GLU A 72 -14.70 7.84 2.27
C GLU A 72 -15.06 7.50 3.71
N ASN A 73 -15.86 6.46 3.94
CA ASN A 73 -16.25 6.03 5.28
C ASN A 73 -15.02 5.58 6.11
N LYS A 74 -14.07 4.84 5.52
CA LYS A 74 -12.80 4.48 6.19
C LYS A 74 -12.03 5.71 6.65
N ASN A 75 -12.05 6.78 5.87
CA ASN A 75 -11.36 8.01 6.23
C ASN A 75 -12.10 8.77 7.34
N LYS A 76 -13.42 8.92 7.19
CA LYS A 76 -14.28 9.61 8.20
C LYS A 76 -14.21 8.95 9.58
N THR A 77 -14.14 7.62 9.62
CA THR A 77 -14.04 6.84 10.87
C THR A 77 -12.62 6.77 11.44
N GLY A 78 -11.63 7.42 10.82
CA GLY A 78 -10.25 7.42 11.29
C GLY A 78 -9.51 6.07 11.18
N ILE A 79 -10.11 5.08 10.50
CA ILE A 79 -9.50 3.74 10.32
C ILE A 79 -8.23 3.82 9.47
N THR A 80 -8.16 4.80 8.57
CA THR A 80 -7.00 4.98 7.68
C THR A 80 -6.31 6.33 7.89
N SER A 81 -4.99 6.36 7.65
CA SER A 81 -4.26 7.62 7.58
C SER A 81 -4.56 8.36 6.28
N ASP A 82 -4.35 9.66 6.28
CA ASP A 82 -4.49 10.52 5.11
C ASP A 82 -3.77 9.98 3.88
N ARG A 83 -2.52 9.56 4.04
CA ARG A 83 -1.75 8.97 2.94
C ARG A 83 -2.36 7.65 2.42
N THR A 84 -2.94 6.85 3.29
CA THR A 84 -3.64 5.61 2.86
C THR A 84 -4.92 5.96 2.11
N HIS A 85 -5.66 6.97 2.57
CA HIS A 85 -6.85 7.47 1.89
C HIS A 85 -6.53 8.00 0.47
N LEU A 86 -5.49 8.84 0.35
CA LEU A 86 -5.03 9.32 -0.97
C LEU A 86 -4.68 8.18 -1.91
N ARG A 87 -3.93 7.18 -1.42
CA ARG A 87 -3.57 6.00 -2.21
C ARG A 87 -4.78 5.15 -2.59
N ASP A 88 -5.75 4.99 -1.70
CA ASP A 88 -6.98 4.24 -1.99
C ASP A 88 -7.78 4.96 -3.09
N LYS A 89 -7.83 6.30 -3.08
CA LYS A 89 -8.40 7.11 -4.17
C LYS A 89 -7.63 6.98 -5.50
N GLU A 90 -6.30 6.97 -5.45
CA GLU A 90 -5.48 6.75 -6.64
C GLU A 90 -5.73 5.36 -7.25
N ASN A 91 -5.85 4.33 -6.39
CA ASN A 91 -6.19 2.98 -6.83
C ASN A 91 -7.60 2.91 -7.44
N LEU A 92 -8.58 3.62 -6.87
CA LEU A 92 -9.93 3.71 -7.44
C LEU A 92 -9.92 4.39 -8.82
N LYS A 93 -9.20 5.51 -8.97
CA LYS A 93 -9.02 6.17 -10.27
C LYS A 93 -8.33 5.26 -11.31
N LEU A 94 -7.38 4.44 -10.86
CA LEU A 94 -6.73 3.50 -11.76
C LEU A 94 -7.68 2.35 -12.13
N LEU A 95 -8.45 1.82 -11.18
CA LEU A 95 -9.47 0.82 -11.44
C LEU A 95 -10.53 1.31 -12.42
N GLU A 96 -10.96 2.57 -12.26
CA GLU A 96 -11.88 3.24 -13.19
C GLU A 96 -11.32 3.23 -14.63
N LYS A 97 -10.05 3.57 -14.82
CA LYS A 97 -9.41 3.54 -16.14
C LYS A 97 -9.36 2.13 -16.74
N CYS A 98 -9.10 1.12 -15.90
CA CYS A 98 -8.98 -0.26 -16.37
C CYS A 98 -10.32 -0.91 -16.73
N CYS A 99 -11.41 -0.49 -16.10
CA CYS A 99 -12.74 -1.13 -16.26
C CYS A 99 -13.89 -0.12 -16.29
N LYS A 100 -13.74 0.98 -17.06
CA LYS A 100 -14.68 2.10 -17.12
C LYS A 100 -16.14 1.66 -17.37
N ASP A 101 -16.37 0.80 -18.34
CA ASP A 101 -17.71 0.35 -18.70
C ASP A 101 -18.37 -0.53 -17.62
N LEU A 102 -17.55 -1.24 -16.85
CA LEU A 102 -18.03 -2.10 -15.78
C LEU A 102 -18.29 -1.32 -14.49
N ILE A 103 -17.41 -0.40 -14.14
CA ILE A 103 -17.38 0.22 -12.80
C ILE A 103 -18.59 1.15 -12.56
N TYR A 104 -19.13 1.76 -13.61
CA TYR A 104 -20.29 2.64 -13.57
C TYR A 104 -21.62 1.93 -13.85
N LYS A 105 -21.58 0.68 -14.28
CA LYS A 105 -22.78 -0.12 -14.50
C LYS A 105 -23.45 -0.46 -13.16
N PRO A 106 -24.80 -0.48 -13.07
CA PRO A 106 -25.47 -1.01 -11.89
C PRO A 106 -24.95 -2.40 -11.55
N ILE A 107 -24.48 -2.59 -10.30
CA ILE A 107 -23.74 -3.80 -9.91
C ILE A 107 -24.57 -5.08 -10.12
N GLN A 108 -25.90 -4.99 -9.97
CA GLN A 108 -26.84 -6.10 -10.25
C GLN A 108 -26.90 -6.55 -11.71
N LYS A 109 -26.39 -5.72 -12.63
CA LYS A 109 -26.34 -6.02 -14.07
C LYS A 109 -24.95 -6.45 -14.55
N VAL A 110 -23.96 -6.45 -13.68
CA VAL A 110 -22.59 -6.87 -14.00
C VAL A 110 -22.56 -8.39 -14.15
N THR A 111 -21.84 -8.86 -15.15
CA THR A 111 -21.67 -10.28 -15.44
C THR A 111 -20.24 -10.75 -15.28
N THR A 112 -20.03 -12.05 -15.04
CA THR A 112 -18.68 -12.64 -14.98
C THR A 112 -17.91 -12.49 -16.28
N ILE A 113 -18.60 -12.44 -17.42
CA ILE A 113 -17.97 -12.21 -18.74
C ILE A 113 -17.37 -10.82 -18.83
N GLU A 114 -18.07 -9.79 -18.34
CA GLU A 114 -17.57 -8.41 -18.34
C GLU A 114 -16.37 -8.25 -17.41
N ILE A 115 -16.40 -8.90 -16.24
CA ILE A 115 -15.25 -8.93 -15.34
C ILE A 115 -14.04 -9.53 -16.06
N LYS A 116 -14.18 -10.69 -16.69
CA LYS A 116 -13.10 -11.36 -17.43
C LYS A 116 -12.54 -10.48 -18.55
N LYS A 117 -13.39 -9.72 -19.27
CA LYS A 117 -12.95 -8.78 -20.30
C LYS A 117 -12.16 -7.60 -19.75
N ALA A 118 -12.41 -7.17 -18.51
CA ALA A 118 -11.70 -6.07 -17.88
C ALA A 118 -10.34 -6.47 -17.29
N LEU A 119 -10.15 -7.72 -16.86
CA LEU A 119 -8.93 -8.17 -16.18
C LEU A 119 -7.63 -8.00 -16.99
N PRO A 120 -7.56 -8.17 -18.31
CA PRO A 120 -6.36 -7.90 -19.10
C PRO A 120 -5.84 -6.47 -18.96
N ASN A 121 -6.72 -5.48 -18.78
CA ASN A 121 -6.35 -4.08 -18.57
C ASN A 121 -5.61 -3.85 -17.24
N PHE A 122 -5.65 -4.81 -16.30
CA PHE A 122 -4.85 -4.76 -15.06
C PHE A 122 -3.39 -5.11 -15.32
N ILE A 123 -3.10 -5.85 -16.39
CA ILE A 123 -1.74 -6.23 -16.79
C ILE A 123 -1.11 -5.09 -17.55
N GLU A 124 -1.82 -4.59 -18.56
CA GLU A 124 -1.38 -3.52 -19.46
C GLU A 124 -2.57 -2.65 -19.88
N LEU A 125 -2.35 -1.35 -19.96
CA LEU A 125 -3.36 -0.40 -20.36
C LEU A 125 -2.78 0.60 -21.35
N GLU A 126 -3.43 0.74 -22.50
CA GLU A 126 -3.11 1.82 -23.44
C GLU A 126 -3.55 3.16 -22.84
N THR A 127 -2.61 4.08 -22.73
CA THR A 127 -2.84 5.42 -22.19
C THR A 127 -2.32 6.46 -23.18
N VAL A 128 -2.98 7.61 -23.24
CA VAL A 128 -2.54 8.72 -24.04
C VAL A 128 -1.73 9.67 -23.15
N THR A 129 -0.50 10.00 -23.56
CA THR A 129 0.36 10.95 -22.83
C THR A 129 -0.16 12.39 -23.05
N LYS A 130 0.37 13.34 -22.26
CA LYS A 130 0.09 14.78 -22.44
C LYS A 130 0.50 15.32 -23.84
N LYS A 131 1.36 14.57 -24.57
CA LYS A 131 1.79 14.88 -25.94
C LYS A 131 0.95 14.16 -27.00
N ASN A 132 -0.22 13.60 -26.63
CA ASN A 132 -1.09 12.81 -27.50
C ASN A 132 -0.46 11.53 -28.09
N GLU A 133 0.62 11.04 -27.50
CA GLU A 133 1.24 9.77 -27.90
C GLU A 133 0.55 8.60 -27.17
N LYS A 134 0.25 7.52 -27.90
CA LYS A 134 -0.26 6.29 -27.33
C LYS A 134 0.89 5.51 -26.69
N VAL A 135 0.77 5.22 -25.41
CA VAL A 135 1.76 4.45 -24.64
C VAL A 135 1.06 3.30 -23.93
N VAL A 136 1.58 2.08 -24.09
CA VAL A 136 1.13 0.92 -23.34
C VAL A 136 1.87 0.89 -21.99
N LYS A 137 1.12 1.03 -20.91
CA LYS A 137 1.65 0.95 -19.55
C LYS A 137 1.47 -0.44 -18.98
N ILE A 138 2.58 -1.14 -18.72
CA ILE A 138 2.59 -2.46 -18.07
C ILE A 138 2.68 -2.25 -16.55
N TYR A 139 1.79 -2.92 -15.81
CA TYR A 139 1.71 -2.79 -14.36
C TYR A 139 2.46 -3.92 -13.63
N SER A 140 3.07 -3.57 -12.49
CA SER A 140 3.70 -4.55 -11.60
C SER A 140 2.65 -5.43 -10.89
N GLN A 141 3.06 -6.62 -10.43
CA GLN A 141 2.17 -7.54 -9.71
C GLN A 141 1.50 -6.86 -8.50
N ASN A 142 2.22 -6.03 -7.76
CA ASN A 142 1.68 -5.30 -6.61
C ASN A 142 0.52 -4.36 -6.99
N ILE A 143 0.55 -3.74 -8.17
CA ILE A 143 -0.55 -2.90 -8.67
C ILE A 143 -1.72 -3.77 -9.06
N ILE A 144 -1.49 -4.85 -9.81
CA ILE A 144 -2.51 -5.83 -10.21
C ILE A 144 -3.23 -6.38 -8.96
N ASP A 145 -2.46 -6.79 -7.94
CA ASP A 145 -3.01 -7.30 -6.68
C ASP A 145 -3.94 -6.27 -6.00
N LYS A 146 -3.53 -5.01 -5.96
CA LYS A 146 -4.34 -3.94 -5.36
C LYS A 146 -5.64 -3.70 -6.12
N LEU A 147 -5.58 -3.65 -7.46
CA LEU A 147 -6.76 -3.45 -8.29
C LEU A 147 -7.72 -4.64 -8.16
N TYR A 148 -7.20 -5.86 -8.21
CA TYR A 148 -7.99 -7.07 -8.04
C TYR A 148 -8.64 -7.15 -6.66
N MET A 149 -7.89 -6.83 -5.60
CA MET A 149 -8.42 -6.78 -4.23
C MET A 149 -9.48 -5.69 -4.06
N LEU A 150 -9.30 -4.54 -4.69
CA LEU A 150 -10.27 -3.44 -4.63
C LEU A 150 -11.56 -3.83 -5.36
N LEU A 151 -11.46 -4.40 -6.56
CA LEU A 151 -12.60 -4.92 -7.32
C LEU A 151 -13.37 -5.96 -6.50
N ASN A 152 -12.69 -6.96 -5.96
CA ASN A 152 -13.28 -8.00 -5.10
C ASN A 152 -13.91 -7.40 -3.83
N LYS A 153 -13.31 -6.35 -3.26
CA LYS A 153 -13.87 -5.66 -2.08
C LYS A 153 -15.24 -5.06 -2.37
N GLY A 154 -15.41 -4.44 -3.55
CA GLY A 154 -16.70 -3.88 -3.97
C GLY A 154 -17.79 -4.94 -4.06
N PHE A 155 -17.52 -6.10 -4.69
CA PHE A 155 -18.47 -7.21 -4.76
C PHE A 155 -18.76 -7.80 -3.38
N LYS A 156 -17.75 -7.95 -2.51
CA LYS A 156 -17.95 -8.41 -1.13
C LYS A 156 -18.85 -7.47 -0.32
N ILE A 157 -18.68 -6.17 -0.47
CA ILE A 157 -19.56 -5.19 0.19
C ILE A 157 -20.97 -5.32 -0.34
N ALA A 158 -21.15 -5.35 -1.67
CA ALA A 158 -22.46 -5.49 -2.27
C ALA A 158 -23.20 -6.78 -1.84
N THR A 159 -22.47 -7.87 -1.65
CA THR A 159 -23.04 -9.12 -1.12
C THR A 159 -23.40 -8.99 0.35
N SER A 160 -22.53 -8.40 1.18
CA SER A 160 -22.78 -8.22 2.62
C SER A 160 -23.96 -7.26 2.90
N GLU A 161 -24.17 -6.27 2.04
CA GLU A 161 -25.29 -5.33 2.10
C GLU A 161 -26.53 -5.85 1.36
N ARG A 162 -26.52 -7.11 0.87
CA ARG A 162 -27.62 -7.74 0.14
C ARG A 162 -28.07 -6.97 -1.11
N ILE A 163 -27.14 -6.27 -1.76
CA ILE A 163 -27.38 -5.63 -3.06
C ILE A 163 -27.32 -6.64 -4.18
N ILE A 164 -26.45 -7.67 -4.06
CA ILE A 164 -26.33 -8.80 -4.96
C ILE A 164 -26.38 -10.13 -4.18
N PRO A 165 -26.82 -11.24 -4.77
CA PRO A 165 -27.00 -12.52 -4.06
C PRO A 165 -25.68 -13.20 -3.68
N TYR A 166 -24.64 -13.05 -4.48
CA TYR A 166 -23.34 -13.67 -4.29
C TYR A 166 -22.23 -12.82 -4.93
N ASN A 167 -21.02 -13.05 -4.46
CA ASN A 167 -19.85 -12.36 -5.00
C ASN A 167 -19.42 -12.99 -6.33
N LEU A 168 -19.52 -12.24 -7.42
CA LEU A 168 -19.14 -12.72 -8.77
C LEU A 168 -17.63 -13.06 -8.86
N MET A 169 -16.79 -12.45 -8.03
CA MET A 169 -15.34 -12.71 -8.01
C MET A 169 -14.96 -14.07 -7.42
N ASP A 170 -15.90 -14.74 -6.71
CA ASP A 170 -15.68 -16.10 -6.17
C ASP A 170 -15.88 -17.19 -7.24
N ASN A 171 -16.25 -16.80 -8.47
CA ASN A 171 -16.35 -17.74 -9.59
C ASN A 171 -14.96 -18.28 -9.96
N GLU A 172 -14.81 -19.60 -9.99
CA GLU A 172 -13.55 -20.31 -10.25
C GLU A 172 -12.86 -19.92 -11.57
N THR A 173 -13.63 -19.42 -12.53
CA THR A 173 -13.11 -19.00 -13.84
C THR A 173 -12.54 -17.58 -13.82
N ILE A 174 -12.73 -16.83 -12.73
CA ILE A 174 -12.14 -15.49 -12.54
C ILE A 174 -10.85 -15.65 -11.75
N LYS A 175 -9.73 -15.68 -12.46
CA LYS A 175 -8.40 -15.77 -11.84
C LYS A 175 -7.71 -14.43 -11.83
N LYS A 176 -6.97 -14.16 -10.75
CA LYS A 176 -6.14 -12.97 -10.65
C LYS A 176 -5.05 -12.99 -11.73
N PRO A 177 -4.91 -11.90 -12.51
CA PRO A 177 -3.89 -11.81 -13.55
C PRO A 177 -2.47 -11.82 -13.00
N LYS A 178 -1.53 -12.29 -13.82
CA LYS A 178 -0.09 -12.23 -13.53
C LYS A 178 0.55 -11.10 -14.34
N SER A 179 1.45 -10.35 -13.71
CA SER A 179 2.21 -9.28 -14.38
C SER A 179 3.12 -9.83 -15.46
N LYS A 180 3.23 -9.11 -16.58
CA LYS A 180 4.29 -9.31 -17.58
C LYS A 180 5.62 -8.64 -17.15
N LYS A 181 5.57 -7.73 -16.16
CA LYS A 181 6.75 -7.02 -15.68
C LYS A 181 7.53 -7.93 -14.72
N GLN A 182 8.79 -8.17 -15.04
CA GLN A 182 9.71 -8.81 -14.10
C GLN A 182 9.89 -7.92 -12.87
N THR A 183 9.76 -8.50 -11.69
CA THR A 183 9.99 -7.78 -10.44
C THR A 183 11.48 -7.80 -10.16
N GLU A 184 12.14 -6.69 -10.36
CA GLU A 184 13.51 -6.51 -9.87
C GLU A 184 13.48 -6.59 -8.34
N LYS A 185 14.23 -7.53 -7.78
CA LYS A 185 14.44 -7.56 -6.33
C LYS A 185 15.25 -6.31 -5.97
N VAL A 186 14.84 -5.62 -4.92
CA VAL A 186 15.65 -4.52 -4.37
C VAL A 186 16.86 -5.17 -3.70
N GLU A 187 17.98 -5.11 -4.38
CA GLU A 187 19.25 -5.64 -3.88
C GLU A 187 19.96 -4.58 -3.04
N ALA A 188 20.82 -5.03 -2.12
CA ALA A 188 21.75 -4.14 -1.44
C ALA A 188 22.85 -3.71 -2.42
N LEU A 189 23.47 -2.56 -2.16
CA LEU A 189 24.70 -2.18 -2.85
C LEU A 189 25.78 -3.26 -2.63
N THR A 190 26.57 -3.57 -3.65
CA THR A 190 27.80 -4.35 -3.46
C THR A 190 28.78 -3.59 -2.57
N ILE A 191 29.83 -4.24 -2.10
CA ILE A 191 30.85 -3.58 -1.28
C ILE A 191 31.53 -2.45 -2.07
N GLU A 192 31.82 -2.70 -3.35
CA GLU A 192 32.47 -1.75 -4.27
C GLU A 192 31.56 -0.55 -4.55
N GLU A 193 30.28 -0.79 -4.83
CA GLU A 193 29.28 0.27 -5.05
C GLU A 193 29.10 1.13 -3.81
N GLU A 194 29.02 0.50 -2.63
CA GLU A 194 28.93 1.20 -1.34
C GLU A 194 30.17 2.05 -1.06
N GLN A 195 31.36 1.49 -1.26
CA GLN A 195 32.65 2.22 -1.11
C GLN A 195 32.71 3.40 -2.07
N LYS A 196 32.31 3.21 -3.33
CA LYS A 196 32.24 4.27 -4.35
C LYS A 196 31.29 5.40 -3.91
N LEU A 197 30.10 5.06 -3.46
CA LEU A 197 29.12 6.04 -2.95
C LEU A 197 29.69 6.82 -1.76
N ILE A 198 30.25 6.13 -0.77
CA ILE A 198 30.87 6.75 0.42
C ILE A 198 32.02 7.66 0.02
N GLY A 199 32.89 7.23 -0.89
CA GLY A 199 34.02 8.02 -1.40
C GLY A 199 33.56 9.34 -2.05
N ILE A 200 32.57 9.27 -2.94
CA ILE A 200 31.99 10.47 -3.58
C ILE A 200 31.40 11.43 -2.55
N LEU A 201 30.65 10.90 -1.58
CA LEU A 201 29.99 11.72 -0.56
C LEU A 201 31.02 12.35 0.42
N LYS A 202 32.03 11.61 0.86
CA LYS A 202 33.07 12.13 1.77
C LYS A 202 33.85 13.29 1.16
N ASN A 203 34.19 13.18 -0.12
CA ASN A 203 35.00 14.15 -0.87
C ASN A 203 34.16 15.31 -1.47
N SER A 204 32.94 15.49 -1.01
CA SER A 204 32.04 16.50 -1.55
C SER A 204 31.50 17.44 -0.47
N SER A 205 31.00 18.60 -0.89
CA SER A 205 30.25 19.57 -0.07
C SER A 205 28.72 19.42 -0.26
N PHE A 206 28.24 18.28 -0.80
CA PHE A 206 26.82 18.10 -1.11
C PHE A 206 25.93 18.33 0.11
N LYS A 207 24.90 19.15 -0.04
CA LYS A 207 23.90 19.49 0.97
C LYS A 207 23.30 18.26 1.68
N TYR A 208 23.09 17.17 0.94
CA TYR A 208 22.40 15.97 1.44
C TYR A 208 23.33 14.84 1.89
N LYS A 209 24.67 15.03 1.85
CA LYS A 209 25.62 13.96 2.15
C LYS A 209 25.42 13.33 3.54
N ASN A 210 25.23 14.14 4.57
CA ASN A 210 25.05 13.64 5.93
C ASN A 210 23.76 12.84 6.10
N ILE A 211 22.70 13.21 5.37
CA ILE A 211 21.41 12.48 5.38
C ILE A 211 21.59 11.09 4.78
N ILE A 212 22.27 11.01 3.62
CA ILE A 212 22.51 9.73 2.91
C ILE A 212 23.42 8.83 3.73
N LEU A 213 24.55 9.35 4.19
CA LEU A 213 25.50 8.60 5.01
C LEU A 213 24.86 8.12 6.33
N LEU A 214 24.08 8.97 7.01
CA LEU A 214 23.39 8.55 8.23
C LEU A 214 22.37 7.44 7.93
N THR A 215 21.60 7.56 6.86
CA THR A 215 20.65 6.50 6.44
C THR A 215 21.39 5.19 6.16
N LEU A 216 22.54 5.24 5.47
CA LEU A 216 23.37 4.09 5.16
C LEU A 216 23.95 3.43 6.42
N PHE A 217 24.41 4.20 7.42
CA PHE A 217 25.05 3.66 8.63
C PHE A 217 24.09 3.38 9.79
N THR A 218 22.79 3.66 9.65
CA THR A 218 21.78 3.39 10.69
C THR A 218 20.62 2.52 10.22
N GLY A 219 20.46 2.38 8.90
CA GLY A 219 19.34 1.65 8.31
C GLY A 219 17.97 2.29 8.58
N LEU A 220 17.91 3.54 9.00
CA LEU A 220 16.66 4.27 9.23
C LEU A 220 15.88 4.43 7.93
N ARG A 221 14.54 4.48 8.03
CA ARG A 221 13.73 4.93 6.90
C ARG A 221 14.04 6.40 6.62
N ILE A 222 14.11 6.80 5.37
CA ILE A 222 14.45 8.19 5.02
C ILE A 222 13.56 9.21 5.73
N GLY A 223 12.25 8.94 5.87
CA GLY A 223 11.35 9.82 6.61
C GLY A 223 11.66 9.89 8.12
N GLU A 224 12.22 8.82 8.72
CA GLU A 224 12.71 8.81 10.10
C GLU A 224 14.00 9.63 10.20
N THR A 225 14.96 9.43 9.28
CA THR A 225 16.22 10.20 9.24
C THR A 225 15.95 11.71 9.15
N LEU A 226 15.03 12.12 8.26
CA LEU A 226 14.69 13.53 8.06
C LEU A 226 13.91 14.14 9.24
N ALA A 227 13.33 13.32 10.11
CA ALA A 227 12.55 13.75 11.27
C ALA A 227 13.36 13.77 12.58
N ILE A 228 14.66 13.50 12.53
CA ILE A 228 15.53 13.52 13.72
C ILE A 228 15.65 14.97 14.25
N THR A 229 15.37 15.11 15.54
CA THR A 229 15.58 16.36 16.26
C THR A 229 16.82 16.25 17.14
N ILE A 230 17.30 17.40 17.63
CA ILE A 230 18.46 17.44 18.51
C ILE A 230 18.22 16.66 19.79
N ASN A 231 17.02 16.75 20.35
CA ASN A 231 16.64 16.07 21.59
C ASN A 231 16.58 14.54 21.44
N ASN A 232 16.63 14.02 20.21
CA ASN A 232 16.66 12.59 19.96
C ASN A 232 18.07 11.98 20.08
N ILE A 233 19.14 12.80 20.19
CA ILE A 233 20.52 12.37 20.08
C ILE A 233 21.19 12.45 21.44
N ASP A 234 21.72 11.33 21.92
CA ASP A 234 22.63 11.28 23.06
C ASP A 234 24.01 10.78 22.58
N LEU A 235 24.93 11.73 22.45
CA LEU A 235 26.32 11.43 22.03
C LEU A 235 27.21 10.90 23.17
N LYS A 236 26.78 11.00 24.43
CA LYS A 236 27.48 10.40 25.56
C LYS A 236 27.19 8.93 25.65
N GLU A 237 25.90 8.59 25.64
CA GLU A 237 25.41 7.19 25.64
C GLU A 237 25.46 6.53 24.27
N ASN A 238 25.83 7.24 23.22
CA ASN A 238 25.86 6.76 21.82
C ASN A 238 24.49 6.22 21.36
N THR A 239 23.41 6.90 21.72
CA THR A 239 22.05 6.47 21.38
C THR A 239 21.33 7.50 20.52
N LEU A 240 20.36 7.00 19.74
CA LEU A 240 19.45 7.79 18.93
C LEU A 240 18.03 7.27 19.12
N VAL A 241 17.14 8.12 19.58
CA VAL A 241 15.73 7.82 19.77
C VAL A 241 14.96 8.12 18.49
N ILE A 242 14.27 7.12 17.93
CA ILE A 242 13.40 7.27 16.76
C ILE A 242 11.96 7.31 17.23
N GLU A 243 11.26 8.42 17.01
CA GLU A 243 9.87 8.58 17.46
C GLU A 243 8.98 9.34 16.47
N LYS A 244 9.59 10.03 15.49
CA LYS A 244 8.90 10.83 14.48
C LYS A 244 9.26 10.39 13.08
N THR A 245 8.43 10.74 12.12
CA THR A 245 8.70 10.54 10.69
C THR A 245 8.06 11.65 9.88
N LEU A 246 8.72 12.09 8.82
CA LEU A 246 8.06 12.94 7.83
C LEU A 246 7.04 12.12 7.05
N THR A 247 5.84 12.63 6.93
CA THR A 247 4.71 12.03 6.21
C THR A 247 3.97 13.09 5.40
N ARG A 248 2.95 12.69 4.64
CA ARG A 248 2.08 13.62 3.91
C ARG A 248 0.70 13.67 4.56
N ASN A 249 0.12 14.88 4.62
CA ASN A 249 -1.26 15.11 5.06
C ASN A 249 -2.25 14.93 3.90
N LYS A 250 -3.54 15.23 4.15
CA LYS A 250 -4.64 15.16 3.16
C LYS A 250 -4.42 16.04 1.93
N GLU A 251 -3.71 17.16 2.10
CA GLU A 251 -3.39 18.11 1.03
C GLU A 251 -2.10 17.75 0.28
N ASP A 252 -1.57 16.54 0.50
CA ASP A 252 -0.28 16.06 -0.03
C ASP A 252 0.93 16.90 0.39
N LYS A 253 0.80 17.74 1.41
CA LYS A 253 1.91 18.51 2.00
C LYS A 253 2.71 17.64 2.97
N THR A 254 4.04 17.81 2.94
CA THR A 254 4.92 17.14 3.90
C THR A 254 4.74 17.75 5.29
N ILE A 255 4.51 16.91 6.28
CA ILE A 255 4.35 17.28 7.68
C ILE A 255 5.18 16.39 8.59
N LEU A 256 5.54 16.90 9.76
CA LEU A 256 6.14 16.11 10.82
C LEU A 256 5.05 15.33 11.54
N GLY A 257 5.05 14.01 11.35
CA GLY A 257 4.09 13.11 12.01
C GLY A 257 4.50 12.87 13.47
N ASN A 258 3.57 13.11 14.38
CA ASN A 258 3.80 13.05 15.84
C ASN A 258 3.91 11.64 16.42
N LYS A 259 3.69 10.58 15.63
CA LYS A 259 3.85 9.18 16.09
C LYS A 259 4.15 8.27 14.91
N THR A 260 5.13 7.40 15.08
CA THR A 260 5.15 6.14 14.34
C THR A 260 3.83 5.40 14.67
N LYS A 261 3.08 4.96 13.66
CA LYS A 261 1.73 4.37 13.78
C LYS A 261 1.59 3.17 14.73
N THR A 262 2.71 2.67 15.27
CA THR A 262 2.75 1.48 16.13
C THR A 262 3.73 1.68 17.29
N LYS A 263 3.50 1.02 18.43
CA LYS A 263 4.45 0.96 19.55
C LYS A 263 5.86 0.53 19.12
N SER A 264 5.98 -0.29 18.09
CA SER A 264 7.26 -0.74 17.50
C SER A 264 7.98 0.35 16.67
N GLY A 265 7.36 1.47 16.44
CA GLY A 265 7.96 2.60 15.73
C GLY A 265 8.83 3.49 16.62
N LYS A 266 8.51 3.60 17.93
CA LYS A 266 9.37 4.27 18.90
C LYS A 266 10.42 3.27 19.36
N ARG A 267 11.68 3.58 19.10
CA ARG A 267 12.82 2.74 19.45
C ARG A 267 14.07 3.58 19.68
N THR A 268 14.99 3.02 20.47
CA THR A 268 16.34 3.55 20.62
C THR A 268 17.29 2.63 19.86
N ILE A 269 18.17 3.20 19.07
CA ILE A 269 19.25 2.48 18.39
C ILE A 269 20.59 2.97 18.91
N TYR A 270 21.59 2.06 18.95
CA TYR A 270 22.96 2.40 19.28
C TYR A 270 23.69 2.90 18.02
N LEU A 271 24.44 3.99 18.17
CA LEU A 271 25.15 4.63 17.08
C LEU A 271 26.53 4.01 16.90
N SER A 272 26.84 3.56 15.68
CA SER A 272 28.21 3.25 15.29
C SER A 272 29.09 4.51 15.30
N ASN A 273 30.41 4.36 15.37
CA ASN A 273 31.34 5.48 15.31
C ASN A 273 31.15 6.35 14.07
N ASN A 274 30.86 5.73 12.91
CA ASN A 274 30.57 6.47 11.68
C ASN A 274 29.27 7.29 11.81
N ALA A 275 28.19 6.71 12.31
CA ALA A 275 26.92 7.43 12.51
C ALA A 275 27.09 8.60 13.51
N LYS A 276 27.82 8.37 14.58
CA LYS A 276 28.15 9.40 15.58
C LYS A 276 28.96 10.59 14.99
N LEU A 277 29.95 10.27 14.15
CA LEU A 277 30.75 11.31 13.48
C LEU A 277 29.87 12.13 12.51
N ILE A 278 29.00 11.50 11.76
CA ILE A 278 28.07 12.17 10.85
C ILE A 278 27.13 13.10 11.62
N LEU A 279 26.56 12.64 12.73
CA LEU A 279 25.69 13.45 13.57
C LEU A 279 26.45 14.64 14.19
N LYS A 280 27.67 14.43 14.68
CA LYS A 280 28.52 15.52 15.15
C LYS A 280 28.76 16.58 14.08
N ASN A 281 29.05 16.17 12.84
CA ASN A 281 29.24 17.08 11.72
C ASN A 281 27.94 17.80 11.33
N ALA A 282 26.80 17.12 11.35
CA ALA A 282 25.51 17.75 11.08
C ALA A 282 25.13 18.79 12.14
N LEU A 283 25.55 18.59 13.41
CA LEU A 283 25.28 19.51 14.51
C LEU A 283 26.20 20.72 14.53
N LYS A 284 27.40 20.66 13.94
CA LYS A 284 28.35 21.80 13.90
C LYS A 284 27.79 23.03 13.18
N ASN A 285 27.06 22.81 12.08
CA ASN A 285 26.49 23.85 11.22
C ASN A 285 25.00 24.07 11.51
N LYS A 286 24.60 23.91 12.76
CA LYS A 286 23.21 23.94 13.16
C LYS A 286 22.66 25.36 13.12
N ILE A 287 21.66 25.58 12.29
CA ILE A 287 20.72 26.69 12.39
C ILE A 287 19.47 26.18 13.13
N THR A 288 18.93 27.01 14.03
CA THR A 288 17.73 26.63 14.79
C THR A 288 16.48 26.79 13.90
N ASN A 289 15.62 25.81 13.85
CA ASN A 289 14.31 25.90 13.23
C ASN A 289 13.24 25.57 14.27
N MET A 290 11.98 25.97 14.00
CA MET A 290 10.86 25.79 14.93
C MET A 290 10.55 24.32 15.30
N TYR A 291 11.03 23.37 14.50
CA TYR A 291 10.80 21.93 14.71
C TYR A 291 11.96 21.26 15.46
N GLY A 292 13.09 21.95 15.65
CA GLY A 292 14.32 21.41 16.24
C GLY A 292 14.99 20.32 15.37
N LEU A 293 14.65 20.24 14.07
CA LEU A 293 15.19 19.25 13.14
C LEU A 293 16.66 19.52 12.84
N ILE A 294 17.47 18.46 12.75
CA ILE A 294 18.86 18.58 12.31
C ILE A 294 19.01 18.65 10.79
N PHE A 295 18.01 18.17 10.04
CA PHE A 295 17.96 18.21 8.59
C PHE A 295 16.76 19.03 8.13
N TYR A 296 17.01 20.26 7.71
CA TYR A 296 16.01 21.22 7.29
C TYR A 296 16.53 22.04 6.10
N ASP A 297 15.66 22.41 5.17
CA ASP A 297 16.02 23.30 4.06
C ASP A 297 15.83 24.76 4.49
N TYR A 298 16.90 25.36 4.98
CA TYR A 298 16.88 26.75 5.46
C TYR A 298 16.74 27.77 4.33
N GLU A 299 17.20 27.45 3.13
CA GLU A 299 17.09 28.34 1.97
C GLU A 299 15.63 28.48 1.54
N LYS A 300 14.90 27.37 1.52
CA LYS A 300 13.49 27.32 1.16
C LYS A 300 12.55 27.46 2.35
N ASN A 301 13.08 27.48 3.56
CA ASN A 301 12.33 27.45 4.82
C ASN A 301 11.26 26.32 4.86
N THR A 302 11.67 25.11 4.49
CA THR A 302 10.76 23.95 4.38
C THR A 302 11.43 22.64 4.73
N PHE A 303 10.64 21.57 4.87
CA PHE A 303 11.14 20.21 5.07
C PHE A 303 11.87 19.72 3.82
N ILE A 304 13.02 19.06 4.01
CA ILE A 304 13.63 18.21 2.98
C ILE A 304 12.74 16.98 2.83
N THR A 305 12.37 16.63 1.61
CA THR A 305 11.43 15.54 1.36
C THR A 305 12.11 14.23 0.94
N PRO A 306 11.49 13.06 1.20
CA PRO A 306 11.99 11.79 0.68
C PRO A 306 12.15 11.75 -0.85
N ASN A 307 11.30 12.47 -1.58
CA ASN A 307 11.37 12.54 -3.04
C ASN A 307 12.60 13.33 -3.51
N GLU A 308 12.93 14.43 -2.85
CA GLU A 308 14.17 15.19 -3.13
C GLU A 308 15.40 14.33 -2.93
N MET A 309 15.42 13.51 -1.86
CA MET A 309 16.53 12.59 -1.58
C MET A 309 16.67 11.53 -2.67
N ASN A 310 15.58 10.92 -3.12
CA ASN A 310 15.61 9.96 -4.22
C ASN A 310 16.06 10.62 -5.54
N SER A 311 15.55 11.80 -5.86
CA SER A 311 15.95 12.55 -7.05
C SER A 311 17.42 12.94 -7.01
N PHE A 312 17.95 13.30 -5.84
CA PHE A 312 19.38 13.57 -5.67
C PHE A 312 20.24 12.34 -5.87
N LEU A 313 19.87 11.19 -5.27
CA LEU A 313 20.56 9.92 -5.47
C LEU A 313 20.57 9.48 -6.93
N GLN A 314 19.45 9.63 -7.63
CA GLN A 314 19.38 9.30 -9.06
C GLN A 314 20.31 10.18 -9.90
N ARG A 315 20.32 11.50 -9.68
CA ARG A 315 21.27 12.41 -10.37
C ARG A 315 22.74 12.07 -10.04
N LEU A 316 23.01 11.75 -8.78
CA LEU A 316 24.36 11.33 -8.37
C LEU A 316 24.79 10.05 -9.09
N ASN A 317 23.87 9.09 -9.17
CA ASN A 317 24.10 7.84 -9.89
C ASN A 317 24.33 8.04 -11.39
N GLN A 318 23.50 8.87 -12.04
CA GLN A 318 23.67 9.22 -13.46
C GLN A 318 25.04 9.87 -13.74
N LYS A 319 25.51 10.73 -12.80
CA LYS A 319 26.79 11.42 -12.94
C LYS A 319 28.00 10.47 -12.73
N HIS A 320 27.89 9.54 -11.78
CA HIS A 320 29.03 8.76 -11.31
C HIS A 320 28.94 7.28 -11.62
N ASN A 321 27.83 6.80 -12.21
CA ASN A 321 27.58 5.40 -12.54
C ASN A 321 27.91 4.46 -11.36
N ILE A 322 27.20 4.66 -10.22
CA ILE A 322 27.48 3.93 -8.98
C ILE A 322 26.94 2.51 -9.06
N CYS A 323 25.68 2.35 -9.48
CA CYS A 323 25.00 1.07 -9.65
C CYS A 323 23.86 1.21 -10.69
N ASN A 324 23.18 0.11 -11.02
CA ASN A 324 22.08 0.14 -12.01
C ASN A 324 20.92 1.06 -11.59
N HIS A 325 20.53 1.00 -10.32
CA HIS A 325 19.42 1.81 -9.79
C HIS A 325 19.63 2.08 -8.30
N ILE A 326 19.59 3.35 -7.90
CA ILE A 326 19.79 3.73 -6.50
C ILE A 326 18.58 4.52 -5.98
N HIS A 327 18.19 4.22 -4.73
CA HIS A 327 17.15 4.95 -4.01
C HIS A 327 17.34 4.78 -2.49
N THR A 328 16.68 5.63 -1.71
CA THR A 328 16.91 5.68 -0.25
C THR A 328 16.60 4.37 0.47
N HIS A 329 15.67 3.55 -0.02
CA HIS A 329 15.36 2.26 0.60
C HIS A 329 16.46 1.23 0.39
N MET A 330 17.19 1.30 -0.74
CA MET A 330 18.37 0.49 -1.00
C MET A 330 19.46 0.73 0.04
N LEU A 331 19.67 1.98 0.50
CA LEU A 331 20.64 2.28 1.56
C LEU A 331 20.32 1.51 2.86
N ARG A 332 19.04 1.41 3.18
CA ARG A 332 18.58 0.63 4.33
C ARG A 332 18.77 -0.87 4.12
N HIS A 333 18.52 -1.38 2.91
CA HIS A 333 18.82 -2.77 2.57
C HIS A 333 20.30 -3.07 2.69
N THR A 334 21.17 -2.16 2.20
CA THR A 334 22.63 -2.28 2.34
C THR A 334 23.05 -2.36 3.80
N TYR A 335 22.55 -1.44 4.66
CA TYR A 335 22.81 -1.52 6.10
C TYR A 335 22.44 -2.88 6.69
N ALA A 336 21.25 -3.36 6.39
CA ALA A 336 20.77 -4.62 6.95
C ALA A 336 21.60 -5.81 6.47
N THR A 337 21.98 -5.84 5.19
CA THR A 337 22.87 -6.85 4.62
C THR A 337 24.24 -6.82 5.32
N ARG A 338 24.86 -5.64 5.49
CA ARG A 338 26.14 -5.51 6.22
C ARG A 338 26.05 -5.95 7.68
N CYS A 339 24.91 -5.65 8.34
CA CYS A 339 24.69 -6.14 9.71
C CYS A 339 24.63 -7.66 9.81
N ILE A 340 23.98 -8.32 8.84
CA ILE A 340 23.91 -9.80 8.80
C ILE A 340 25.29 -10.37 8.49
N GLU A 341 26.01 -9.82 7.51
CA GLU A 341 27.38 -10.20 7.19
C GLU A 341 28.34 -10.06 8.37
N ALA A 342 28.11 -9.04 9.21
CA ALA A 342 28.84 -8.85 10.45
C ALA A 342 28.38 -9.76 11.61
N GLY A 343 27.46 -10.68 11.42
CA GLY A 343 26.96 -11.62 12.44
C GLY A 343 25.93 -11.03 13.40
N MET A 344 25.29 -9.91 13.06
CA MET A 344 24.21 -9.35 13.89
C MET A 344 23.00 -10.29 13.89
N SER A 345 22.48 -10.62 15.07
CA SER A 345 21.30 -11.48 15.17
C SER A 345 20.07 -10.83 14.53
N ALA A 346 19.21 -11.66 13.92
CA ALA A 346 17.97 -11.21 13.28
C ALA A 346 17.07 -10.41 14.25
N LYS A 347 17.11 -10.73 15.55
CA LYS A 347 16.33 -10.03 16.57
C LYS A 347 16.82 -8.61 16.80
N VAL A 348 18.12 -8.40 16.91
CA VAL A 348 18.73 -7.07 17.05
C VAL A 348 18.52 -6.25 15.78
N LEU A 349 18.70 -6.86 14.61
CA LEU A 349 18.43 -6.21 13.34
C LEU A 349 16.96 -5.79 13.20
N GLN A 350 16.01 -6.66 13.61
CA GLN A 350 14.58 -6.33 13.65
C GLN A 350 14.32 -5.07 14.48
N GLN A 351 14.93 -4.98 15.66
CA GLN A 351 14.78 -3.82 16.57
C GLN A 351 15.36 -2.54 15.94
N ASN A 352 16.59 -2.60 15.42
CA ASN A 352 17.23 -1.47 14.76
C ASN A 352 16.41 -0.96 13.57
N LEU A 353 15.91 -1.86 12.74
CA LEU A 353 15.07 -1.52 11.60
C LEU A 353 13.64 -1.08 12.00
N GLY A 354 13.16 -1.42 13.18
CA GLY A 354 11.77 -1.14 13.60
C GLY A 354 10.75 -1.93 12.78
N HIS A 355 11.01 -3.21 12.52
CA HIS A 355 10.04 -4.12 11.93
C HIS A 355 9.10 -4.65 13.01
N LYS A 356 7.79 -4.56 12.79
CA LYS A 356 6.78 -5.01 13.76
C LYS A 356 6.87 -6.51 14.05
N LYS A 357 7.18 -7.32 13.04
CA LYS A 357 7.31 -8.77 13.11
C LYS A 357 8.72 -9.18 12.67
N ILE A 358 9.33 -10.12 13.38
CA ILE A 358 10.63 -10.68 13.00
C ILE A 358 10.58 -11.36 11.62
N GLN A 359 9.43 -11.95 11.29
CA GLN A 359 9.21 -12.59 9.99
C GLN A 359 9.49 -11.63 8.83
N THR A 360 9.15 -10.33 8.96
CA THR A 360 9.47 -9.34 7.94
C THR A 360 10.99 -9.20 7.71
N THR A 361 11.80 -9.30 8.76
CA THR A 361 13.27 -9.27 8.63
C THR A 361 13.77 -10.56 8.00
N LEU A 362 13.30 -11.70 8.48
CA LEU A 362 13.70 -13.01 7.95
C LEU A 362 13.32 -13.15 6.47
N ASP A 363 12.06 -12.89 6.10
CA ASP A 363 11.59 -13.01 4.70
C ASP A 363 12.34 -12.09 3.75
N THR A 364 12.63 -10.85 4.20
CA THR A 364 13.34 -9.87 3.37
C THR A 364 14.80 -10.26 3.11
N TYR A 365 15.46 -10.87 4.09
CA TYR A 365 16.90 -11.16 4.04
C TYR A 365 17.24 -12.64 4.07
N THR A 366 16.28 -13.53 3.76
CA THR A 366 16.45 -14.99 3.74
C THR A 366 17.68 -15.41 2.91
N SER A 367 17.85 -14.86 1.73
CA SER A 367 18.98 -15.19 0.85
C SER A 367 20.32 -14.79 1.46
N VAL A 368 20.38 -13.70 2.20
CA VAL A 368 21.61 -13.25 2.89
C VAL A 368 21.89 -14.17 4.07
N PHE A 369 20.90 -14.51 4.89
CA PHE A 369 21.07 -15.44 6.01
C PHE A 369 21.54 -16.82 5.53
N ASN A 370 20.92 -17.36 4.46
CA ASN A 370 21.31 -18.66 3.92
C ASN A 370 22.75 -18.70 3.40
N LYS A 371 23.23 -17.59 2.80
CA LYS A 371 24.62 -17.50 2.33
C LYS A 371 25.64 -17.64 3.47
N PHE A 372 25.30 -17.22 4.68
CA PHE A 372 26.19 -17.29 5.85
C PHE A 372 25.95 -18.51 6.73
N GLN A 373 25.03 -19.41 6.38
CA GLN A 373 24.75 -20.61 7.17
C GLN A 373 25.98 -21.50 7.35
N GLU A 374 26.80 -21.65 6.30
CA GLU A 374 28.02 -22.44 6.36
C GLU A 374 29.06 -21.82 7.31
N ASP A 375 29.22 -20.50 7.28
CA ASP A 375 30.15 -19.80 8.17
C ASP A 375 29.71 -19.85 9.64
N GLU A 376 28.40 -19.80 9.90
CA GLU A 376 27.87 -19.99 11.25
C GLU A 376 28.11 -21.41 11.78
N ASN A 377 27.98 -22.44 10.95
CA ASN A 377 28.34 -23.83 11.32
C ASN A 377 29.85 -23.97 11.62
N LYS A 378 30.73 -23.34 10.83
CA LYS A 378 32.17 -23.31 11.14
C LYS A 378 32.48 -22.67 12.49
N LYS A 379 31.76 -21.59 12.86
CA LYS A 379 31.89 -20.97 14.19
C LYS A 379 31.46 -21.90 15.30
N TYR A 380 30.41 -22.69 15.10
CA TYR A 380 29.97 -23.74 16.03
C TYR A 380 31.06 -24.81 16.20
N ASP A 381 31.64 -25.31 15.11
CA ASP A 381 32.69 -26.31 15.16
C ASP A 381 33.94 -25.78 15.91
N LEU A 382 34.31 -24.52 15.66
CA LEU A 382 35.41 -23.87 16.40
C LEU A 382 35.13 -23.75 17.90
N TYR A 383 33.89 -23.43 18.26
CA TYR A 383 33.46 -23.36 19.65
C TYR A 383 33.51 -24.73 20.31
N MET A 384 33.01 -25.79 19.67
CA MET A 384 33.03 -27.15 20.18
C MET A 384 34.47 -27.65 20.43
N LYS A 385 35.38 -27.40 19.47
CA LYS A 385 36.81 -27.69 19.67
C LYS A 385 37.41 -26.94 20.86
N LYS A 386 37.00 -25.69 21.09
CA LYS A 386 37.49 -24.87 22.24
C LYS A 386 37.05 -25.41 23.58
N ILE A 387 35.90 -26.06 23.68
CA ILE A 387 35.38 -26.69 24.90
C ILE A 387 35.71 -28.17 25.03
N GLY A 388 36.56 -28.69 24.11
CA GLY A 388 37.09 -30.06 24.19
C GLY A 388 36.16 -31.14 23.61
N LEU A 389 35.21 -30.77 22.75
CA LEU A 389 34.30 -31.67 22.03
C LEU A 389 34.58 -31.68 20.53
#